data_b8805c22aad3227202386cf38fed9630
#
_entry.id   b8805c22aad3227202386cf38fed9630
#
_cell.length_a   1.000
_cell.length_b   1.000
_cell.length_c   1.000
_cell.angle_alpha   90.00
_cell.angle_beta   90.00
_cell.angle_gamma   90.00
#
_symmetry.space_group_name_H-M   'P 1'
#
loop_
_entity.id
_entity.type
_entity.pdbx_description
1 polymer ?
#
loop_
_entity_poly.entity_id
_entity_poly.type
_entity_poly.pdbx_seq_one_letter_code
_entity_poly.pdbx_strand_id
1 'polypeptide(L)'
;GYPPAEERPADYHGVSPFDLVTGKPLRTAKMDFSHVFGQELTALAGEDGRVCAITAAMQEGTGLTELARKYPDRLFDVGIAEGHAVSMAGGMAKQGLVPVFAVYSSFLQRGYDMLVQDMALEKLHVVLAVDRCGIVGADGETHHGCLDYLSQIPGMTVLSPASFAELRQMLRRAVLELTGPVAVRYPRGGEGAYQDCCGNETFTQVRPGADCTILTYGVLINEALAAAGLLHEAGGETR
;
A
#
# COMPACT_ATOMS: atom_id res chain seq x y z
N GLY A 1 25.64 -23.94 -6.68
CA GLY A 1 24.93 -22.84 -6.14
C GLY A 1 25.77 -21.66 -5.71
N TYR A 2 25.12 -20.66 -5.19
CA TYR A 2 25.73 -19.47 -4.59
C TYR A 2 25.43 -19.49 -3.08
N PRO A 3 26.44 -19.79 -2.21
CA PRO A 3 26.21 -20.06 -0.80
C PRO A 3 25.39 -18.99 -0.06
N PRO A 4 25.62 -17.67 -0.24
CA PRO A 4 24.80 -16.66 0.43
C PRO A 4 23.31 -16.72 0.07
N ALA A 5 22.97 -17.10 -1.18
CA ALA A 5 21.58 -17.26 -1.59
C ALA A 5 20.96 -18.59 -1.11
N GLU A 6 21.78 -19.62 -0.90
CA GLU A 6 21.32 -20.89 -0.33
C GLU A 6 21.00 -20.75 1.16
N GLU A 7 21.78 -19.93 1.88
CA GLU A 7 21.54 -19.62 3.29
C GLU A 7 20.35 -18.69 3.51
N ARG A 8 20.11 -17.76 2.60
CA ARG A 8 19.07 -16.73 2.72
C ARG A 8 18.33 -16.52 1.39
N PRO A 9 17.54 -17.49 0.93
CA PRO A 9 16.92 -17.45 -0.39
C PRO A 9 15.95 -16.27 -0.58
N ALA A 10 15.29 -15.80 0.47
CA ALA A 10 14.39 -14.65 0.40
C ALA A 10 15.11 -13.36 0.00
N ASP A 11 16.32 -13.11 0.53
CA ASP A 11 17.13 -11.92 0.22
C ASP A 11 17.54 -11.87 -1.27
N TYR A 12 17.55 -13.03 -1.94
CA TYR A 12 18.02 -13.19 -3.32
C TYR A 12 16.90 -13.50 -4.32
N HIS A 13 15.64 -13.45 -3.89
CA HIS A 13 14.49 -13.67 -4.79
C HIS A 13 14.31 -12.55 -5.81
N GLY A 14 14.59 -11.30 -5.43
CA GLY A 14 14.53 -10.14 -6.31
C GLY A 14 15.59 -9.12 -5.90
N VAL A 15 16.84 -9.31 -6.34
CA VAL A 15 17.98 -8.56 -5.82
C VAL A 15 18.36 -7.33 -6.62
N SER A 16 18.69 -6.24 -5.92
CA SER A 16 19.50 -5.14 -6.45
C SER A 16 20.94 -5.60 -6.70
N PRO A 17 21.75 -4.85 -7.48
CA PRO A 17 23.19 -5.13 -7.61
C PRO A 17 23.86 -5.31 -6.25
N PHE A 18 24.63 -6.38 -6.09
CA PHE A 18 25.31 -6.74 -4.85
C PHE A 18 26.75 -7.17 -5.12
N ASP A 19 27.59 -7.13 -4.09
CA ASP A 19 28.97 -7.61 -4.13
C ASP A 19 28.99 -9.14 -4.12
N LEU A 20 29.60 -9.74 -5.14
CA LEU A 20 29.61 -11.20 -5.33
C LEU A 20 30.40 -11.97 -4.26
N VAL A 21 31.34 -11.32 -3.58
CA VAL A 21 32.18 -11.97 -2.57
C VAL A 21 31.48 -11.95 -1.22
N THR A 22 30.91 -10.81 -0.85
CA THR A 22 30.28 -10.61 0.47
C THR A 22 28.77 -10.86 0.49
N GLY A 23 28.13 -10.90 -0.67
CA GLY A 23 26.66 -10.98 -0.81
C GLY A 23 25.92 -9.71 -0.37
N LYS A 24 26.64 -8.62 -0.04
CA LYS A 24 26.03 -7.39 0.46
C LYS A 24 25.53 -6.50 -0.67
N PRO A 25 24.33 -5.86 -0.51
CA PRO A 25 23.84 -4.89 -1.48
C PRO A 25 24.84 -3.75 -1.70
N LEU A 26 25.02 -3.33 -2.95
CA LEU A 26 25.87 -2.18 -3.32
C LEU A 26 25.21 -0.83 -3.03
N ARG A 27 23.89 -0.82 -2.78
CA ARG A 27 23.13 0.37 -2.41
C ARG A 27 22.36 0.12 -1.13
N THR A 28 22.35 1.11 -0.24
CA THR A 28 21.45 1.11 0.92
C THR A 28 20.01 1.27 0.48
N ALA A 29 19.12 0.49 1.05
CA ALA A 29 17.68 0.68 0.86
C ALA A 29 17.28 2.09 1.32
N LYS A 30 16.57 2.81 0.45
CA LYS A 30 15.94 4.08 0.84
C LYS A 30 14.58 3.77 1.45
N MET A 31 14.09 4.70 2.29
CA MET A 31 12.73 4.65 2.79
C MET A 31 11.74 4.62 1.60
N ASP A 32 10.77 3.75 1.67
CA ASP A 32 9.70 3.61 0.67
C ASP A 32 8.34 3.44 1.35
N PHE A 33 7.26 3.43 0.55
CA PHE A 33 5.90 3.30 1.04
C PHE A 33 5.68 1.99 1.82
N SER A 34 6.26 0.87 1.39
CA SER A 34 6.12 -0.42 2.08
C SER A 34 6.75 -0.39 3.48
N HIS A 35 7.91 0.24 3.63
CA HIS A 35 8.54 0.43 4.95
C HIS A 35 7.71 1.33 5.86
N VAL A 36 7.22 2.46 5.33
CA VAL A 36 6.36 3.39 6.08
C VAL A 36 5.06 2.71 6.52
N PHE A 37 4.44 1.94 5.64
CA PHE A 37 3.27 1.12 5.96
C PHE A 37 3.56 0.15 7.12
N GLY A 38 4.64 -0.63 7.02
CA GLY A 38 4.99 -1.61 8.04
C GLY A 38 5.29 -0.98 9.41
N GLN A 39 5.99 0.16 9.45
CA GLN A 39 6.24 0.93 10.67
C GLN A 39 4.92 1.40 11.30
N GLU A 40 4.04 2.02 10.51
CA GLU A 40 2.77 2.56 11.02
C GLU A 40 1.83 1.44 11.47
N LEU A 41 1.73 0.33 10.72
CA LEU A 41 0.92 -0.81 11.14
C LEU A 41 1.45 -1.44 12.42
N THR A 42 2.77 -1.51 12.59
CA THR A 42 3.39 -2.01 13.83
C THR A 42 3.06 -1.09 15.02
N ALA A 43 3.02 0.22 14.83
CA ALA A 43 2.59 1.17 15.86
C ALA A 43 1.11 0.98 16.22
N LEU A 44 0.24 0.92 15.21
CA LEU A 44 -1.20 0.67 15.38
C LEU A 44 -1.50 -0.64 16.10
N ALA A 45 -0.76 -1.71 15.77
CA ALA A 45 -0.86 -2.98 16.50
C ALA A 45 -0.43 -2.87 17.98
N GLY A 46 0.40 -1.89 18.33
CA GLY A 46 0.74 -1.57 19.72
C GLY A 46 -0.35 -0.80 20.45
N GLU A 47 -1.11 0.02 19.73
CA GLU A 47 -2.19 0.84 20.28
C GLU A 47 -3.49 0.05 20.45
N ASP A 48 -3.81 -0.83 19.50
CA ASP A 48 -5.04 -1.64 19.52
C ASP A 48 -4.71 -3.14 19.34
N GLY A 49 -4.99 -3.92 20.36
CA GLY A 49 -4.76 -5.36 20.37
C GLY A 49 -5.59 -6.16 19.35
N ARG A 50 -6.62 -5.56 18.75
CA ARG A 50 -7.46 -6.19 17.71
C ARG A 50 -6.79 -6.15 16.33
N VAL A 51 -5.82 -5.26 16.12
CA VAL A 51 -5.11 -5.11 14.84
C VAL A 51 -4.22 -6.32 14.60
N CYS A 52 -4.43 -6.97 13.47
CA CYS A 52 -3.61 -8.08 12.99
C CYS A 52 -3.32 -7.91 11.48
N ALA A 53 -2.27 -8.55 11.01
CA ALA A 53 -1.86 -8.51 9.63
C ALA A 53 -1.99 -9.88 8.96
N ILE A 54 -2.36 -9.87 7.69
CA ILE A 54 -2.38 -11.05 6.83
C ILE A 54 -1.49 -10.74 5.62
N THR A 55 -0.75 -11.72 5.15
CA THR A 55 -0.01 -11.64 3.88
C THR A 55 -0.08 -12.97 3.15
N ALA A 56 0.24 -12.96 1.86
CA ALA A 56 0.25 -14.15 1.01
C ALA A 56 1.66 -14.34 0.42
N ALA A 57 2.59 -14.85 1.25
CA ALA A 57 4.01 -15.05 0.93
C ALA A 57 4.76 -13.76 0.54
N MET A 58 4.35 -12.61 1.10
CA MET A 58 4.92 -11.29 0.77
C MET A 58 5.37 -10.50 2.01
N GLN A 59 5.66 -11.17 3.13
CA GLN A 59 5.97 -10.53 4.41
C GLN A 59 7.04 -9.43 4.29
N GLU A 60 8.18 -9.73 3.69
CA GLU A 60 9.28 -8.77 3.54
C GLU A 60 8.94 -7.66 2.55
N GLY A 61 8.41 -8.05 1.39
CA GLY A 61 8.11 -7.13 0.31
C GLY A 61 7.00 -6.12 0.62
N THR A 62 6.12 -6.44 1.58
CA THR A 62 5.08 -5.52 2.07
C THR A 62 5.46 -4.79 3.37
N GLY A 63 6.71 -4.95 3.85
CA GLY A 63 7.22 -4.23 5.03
C GLY A 63 6.79 -4.80 6.39
N LEU A 64 6.24 -6.01 6.45
CA LEU A 64 5.69 -6.61 7.68
C LEU A 64 6.73 -7.26 8.61
N THR A 65 8.02 -7.18 8.30
CA THR A 65 9.09 -7.84 9.05
C THR A 65 9.16 -7.37 10.52
N GLU A 66 8.97 -6.06 10.77
CA GLU A 66 8.99 -5.53 12.14
C GLU A 66 7.78 -5.99 12.94
N LEU A 67 6.60 -5.99 12.34
CA LEU A 67 5.38 -6.49 12.97
C LEU A 67 5.51 -7.98 13.31
N ALA A 68 6.03 -8.79 12.39
CA ALA A 68 6.29 -10.21 12.60
C ALA A 68 7.21 -10.45 13.81
N ARG A 69 8.25 -9.65 13.96
CA ARG A 69 9.20 -9.74 15.07
C ARG A 69 8.59 -9.32 16.41
N LYS A 70 7.77 -8.25 16.41
CA LYS A 70 7.23 -7.64 17.62
C LYS A 70 5.94 -8.29 18.10
N TYR A 71 5.12 -8.74 17.16
CA TYR A 71 3.80 -9.33 17.39
C TYR A 71 3.60 -10.61 16.54
N PRO A 72 4.40 -11.68 16.76
CA PRO A 72 4.36 -12.88 15.92
C PRO A 72 2.98 -13.56 15.87
N ASP A 73 2.23 -13.52 16.97
CA ASP A 73 0.88 -14.10 17.06
C ASP A 73 -0.21 -13.29 16.34
N ARG A 74 0.16 -12.15 15.75
CA ARG A 74 -0.76 -11.26 15.03
C ARG A 74 -0.41 -11.07 13.57
N LEU A 75 0.55 -11.85 13.06
CA LEU A 75 0.84 -11.94 11.63
C LEU A 75 0.49 -13.35 11.13
N PHE A 76 -0.29 -13.40 10.06
CA PHE A 76 -0.73 -14.62 9.41
C PHE A 76 -0.26 -14.65 7.96
N ASP A 77 0.67 -15.52 7.63
CA ASP A 77 1.09 -15.77 6.25
C ASP A 77 0.35 -17.00 5.72
N VAL A 78 -0.50 -16.81 4.74
CA VAL A 78 -1.33 -17.87 4.16
C VAL A 78 -0.66 -18.58 2.97
N GLY A 79 0.59 -18.23 2.67
CA GLY A 79 1.25 -18.68 1.44
C GLY A 79 0.65 -17.99 0.21
N ILE A 80 0.88 -18.53 -0.99
CA ILE A 80 0.35 -17.97 -2.25
C ILE A 80 -1.14 -18.32 -2.39
N ALA A 81 -1.98 -17.70 -1.54
CA ALA A 81 -3.41 -17.99 -1.44
C ALA A 81 -4.23 -16.72 -1.14
N GLU A 82 -4.19 -15.74 -2.03
CA GLU A 82 -4.80 -14.41 -1.85
C GLU A 82 -6.31 -14.48 -1.61
N GLY A 83 -7.02 -15.38 -2.29
CA GLY A 83 -8.45 -15.60 -2.06
C GLY A 83 -8.73 -16.08 -0.64
N HIS A 84 -7.94 -17.03 -0.11
CA HIS A 84 -8.04 -17.47 1.27
C HIS A 84 -7.74 -16.34 2.26
N ALA A 85 -6.75 -15.49 1.98
CA ALA A 85 -6.42 -14.33 2.80
C ALA A 85 -7.64 -13.41 2.99
N VAL A 86 -8.37 -13.13 1.91
CA VAL A 86 -9.59 -12.30 1.95
C VAL A 86 -10.69 -12.94 2.78
N SER A 87 -11.00 -14.22 2.54
CA SER A 87 -12.02 -14.96 3.30
C SER A 87 -11.67 -15.05 4.78
N MET A 88 -10.40 -15.30 5.10
CA MET A 88 -9.87 -15.31 6.47
C MET A 88 -10.03 -13.94 7.13
N ALA A 89 -9.67 -12.85 6.43
CA ALA A 89 -9.84 -11.48 6.92
C ALA A 89 -11.31 -11.18 7.25
N GLY A 90 -12.24 -11.58 6.38
CA GLY A 90 -13.68 -11.47 6.63
C GLY A 90 -14.10 -12.21 7.91
N GLY A 91 -13.65 -13.45 8.09
CA GLY A 91 -13.92 -14.23 9.31
C GLY A 91 -13.36 -13.61 10.58
N MET A 92 -12.14 -13.05 10.52
CA MET A 92 -11.51 -12.31 11.62
C MET A 92 -12.28 -11.05 11.99
N ALA A 93 -12.70 -10.27 10.98
CA ALA A 93 -13.48 -9.06 11.20
C ALA A 93 -14.84 -9.37 11.85
N LYS A 94 -15.47 -10.47 11.47
CA LYS A 94 -16.71 -10.97 12.10
C LYS A 94 -16.54 -11.31 13.58
N GLN A 95 -15.33 -11.66 14.02
CA GLN A 95 -15.00 -11.92 15.41
C GLN A 95 -14.49 -10.69 16.18
N GLY A 96 -14.57 -9.49 15.56
CA GLY A 96 -14.21 -8.21 16.18
C GLY A 96 -12.73 -7.85 16.11
N LEU A 97 -11.94 -8.56 15.31
CA LEU A 97 -10.58 -8.16 14.98
C LEU A 97 -10.59 -7.07 13.89
N VAL A 98 -9.47 -6.39 13.73
CA VAL A 98 -9.23 -5.42 12.66
C VAL A 98 -8.10 -5.97 11.77
N PRO A 99 -8.42 -6.84 10.81
CA PRO A 99 -7.44 -7.43 9.94
C PRO A 99 -6.99 -6.46 8.85
N VAL A 100 -5.68 -6.39 8.63
CA VAL A 100 -5.04 -5.64 7.55
C VAL A 100 -4.37 -6.65 6.61
N PHE A 101 -4.92 -6.82 5.42
CA PHE A 101 -4.33 -7.69 4.40
C PHE A 101 -3.37 -6.91 3.51
N ALA A 102 -2.08 -7.18 3.65
CA ALA A 102 -1.01 -6.57 2.86
C ALA A 102 -0.68 -7.44 1.65
N VAL A 103 -0.86 -6.88 0.47
CA VAL A 103 -0.81 -7.61 -0.79
C VAL A 103 -0.38 -6.72 -1.95
N TYR A 104 0.33 -7.28 -2.93
CA TYR A 104 0.61 -6.57 -4.18
C TYR A 104 -0.65 -6.42 -5.03
N SER A 105 -0.82 -5.25 -5.61
CA SER A 105 -2.00 -4.87 -6.37
C SER A 105 -2.40 -5.89 -7.44
N SER A 106 -1.45 -6.39 -8.23
CA SER A 106 -1.70 -7.39 -9.27
C SER A 106 -2.19 -8.72 -8.70
N PHE A 107 -1.71 -9.11 -7.51
CA PHE A 107 -2.05 -10.41 -6.92
C PHE A 107 -3.40 -10.40 -6.22
N LEU A 108 -3.82 -9.23 -5.72
CA LEU A 108 -5.15 -9.08 -5.12
C LEU A 108 -6.29 -9.42 -6.08
N GLN A 109 -6.08 -9.33 -7.41
CA GLN A 109 -7.06 -9.73 -8.42
C GLN A 109 -7.55 -11.17 -8.25
N ARG A 110 -6.71 -12.08 -7.73
CA ARG A 110 -7.08 -13.48 -7.46
C ARG A 110 -8.16 -13.62 -6.38
N GLY A 111 -8.33 -12.61 -5.54
CA GLY A 111 -9.32 -12.59 -4.48
C GLY A 111 -10.59 -11.81 -4.84
N TYR A 112 -10.82 -11.39 -6.09
CA TYR A 112 -11.90 -10.48 -6.44
C TYR A 112 -13.29 -10.98 -6.01
N ASP A 113 -13.61 -12.24 -6.27
CA ASP A 113 -14.87 -12.83 -5.86
C ASP A 113 -15.04 -12.79 -4.33
N MET A 114 -14.01 -13.17 -3.59
CA MET A 114 -13.99 -13.15 -2.12
C MET A 114 -14.09 -11.73 -1.55
N LEU A 115 -13.50 -10.73 -2.23
CA LEU A 115 -13.67 -9.32 -1.85
C LEU A 115 -15.14 -8.89 -1.89
N VAL A 116 -15.88 -9.38 -2.86
CA VAL A 116 -17.33 -9.12 -2.96
C VAL A 116 -18.13 -9.96 -1.98
N GLN A 117 -17.97 -11.29 -2.02
CA GLN A 117 -18.80 -12.25 -1.30
C GLN A 117 -18.50 -12.30 0.20
N ASP A 118 -17.22 -12.39 0.57
CA ASP A 118 -16.84 -12.69 1.96
C ASP A 118 -16.53 -11.43 2.78
N MET A 119 -16.49 -10.27 2.14
CA MET A 119 -16.14 -9.03 2.80
C MET A 119 -17.15 -7.91 2.56
N ALA A 120 -17.41 -7.54 1.30
CA ALA A 120 -18.17 -6.34 0.96
C ALA A 120 -19.66 -6.50 1.20
N LEU A 121 -20.27 -7.61 0.81
CA LEU A 121 -21.71 -7.84 1.01
C LEU A 121 -22.12 -7.82 2.48
N GLU A 122 -21.26 -8.27 3.36
CA GLU A 122 -21.48 -8.23 4.81
C GLU A 122 -20.96 -6.92 5.46
N LYS A 123 -20.41 -6.01 4.67
CA LYS A 123 -19.85 -4.72 5.13
C LYS A 123 -18.82 -4.89 6.25
N LEU A 124 -18.01 -5.93 6.16
CA LEU A 124 -16.99 -6.24 7.17
C LEU A 124 -15.87 -5.23 7.15
N HIS A 125 -15.40 -4.84 8.34
CA HIS A 125 -14.27 -3.94 8.47
C HIS A 125 -12.95 -4.67 8.26
N VAL A 126 -12.52 -4.70 7.01
CA VAL A 126 -11.23 -5.23 6.57
C VAL A 126 -10.45 -4.14 5.87
N VAL A 127 -9.19 -3.97 6.21
CA VAL A 127 -8.30 -3.02 5.55
C VAL A 127 -7.41 -3.77 4.56
N LEU A 128 -7.45 -3.37 3.31
CA LEU A 128 -6.55 -3.86 2.27
C LEU A 128 -5.40 -2.87 2.11
N ALA A 129 -4.19 -3.27 2.47
CA ALA A 129 -2.97 -2.51 2.19
C ALA A 129 -2.43 -2.95 0.82
N VAL A 130 -2.80 -2.19 -0.21
CA VAL A 130 -2.55 -2.55 -1.61
C VAL A 130 -1.27 -1.89 -2.08
N ASP A 131 -0.20 -2.65 -2.03
CA ASP A 131 1.15 -2.23 -2.42
C ASP A 131 1.36 -2.34 -3.94
N ARG A 132 2.31 -1.61 -4.49
CA ARG A 132 2.70 -1.60 -5.91
C ARG A 132 1.55 -1.21 -6.84
N CYS A 133 0.78 -0.18 -6.44
CA CYS A 133 -0.25 0.38 -7.29
C CYS A 133 0.34 1.22 -8.43
N GLY A 134 -0.35 1.23 -9.56
CA GLY A 134 0.11 1.89 -10.78
C GLY A 134 1.01 0.98 -11.63
N ILE A 135 1.79 1.58 -12.51
CA ILE A 135 2.72 0.87 -13.38
C ILE A 135 4.07 0.77 -12.69
N VAL A 136 4.53 -0.45 -12.45
CA VAL A 136 5.82 -0.73 -11.80
C VAL A 136 6.79 -1.28 -12.84
N GLY A 137 7.43 -0.38 -13.60
CA GLY A 137 8.30 -0.75 -14.72
C GLY A 137 9.48 -1.64 -14.36
N ALA A 138 10.03 -1.50 -13.13
CA ALA A 138 11.14 -2.34 -12.66
C ALA A 138 10.75 -3.79 -12.38
N ASP A 139 9.47 -4.06 -12.11
CA ASP A 139 8.96 -5.41 -11.80
C ASP A 139 8.37 -6.11 -13.04
N GLY A 140 8.36 -5.42 -14.19
CA GLY A 140 7.90 -5.95 -15.46
C GLY A 140 6.38 -5.94 -15.62
N GLU A 141 5.92 -6.59 -16.67
CA GLU A 141 4.51 -6.58 -17.13
C GLU A 141 3.50 -7.21 -16.17
N THR A 142 3.95 -8.00 -15.22
CA THR A 142 3.08 -8.65 -14.23
C THR A 142 2.70 -7.76 -13.05
N HIS A 143 3.33 -6.59 -12.91
CA HIS A 143 3.09 -5.66 -11.84
C HIS A 143 2.44 -4.37 -12.38
N HIS A 144 1.16 -4.47 -12.66
CA HIS A 144 0.30 -3.34 -13.06
C HIS A 144 -0.89 -3.28 -12.11
N GLY A 145 -0.96 -2.24 -11.30
CA GLY A 145 -2.08 -2.05 -10.38
C GLY A 145 -3.19 -1.24 -11.05
N CYS A 146 -4.39 -1.81 -11.13
CA CYS A 146 -5.58 -1.12 -11.62
C CYS A 146 -6.49 -0.72 -10.45
N LEU A 147 -7.03 0.49 -10.49
CA LEU A 147 -8.00 0.97 -9.50
C LEU A 147 -9.42 0.44 -9.78
N ASP A 148 -9.73 0.20 -11.04
CA ASP A 148 -11.11 0.06 -11.49
C ASP A 148 -11.88 -1.07 -10.79
N TYR A 149 -11.25 -2.22 -10.59
CA TYR A 149 -11.94 -3.33 -9.93
C TYR A 149 -12.24 -3.06 -8.45
N LEU A 150 -11.41 -2.28 -7.74
CA LEU A 150 -11.68 -1.91 -6.35
C LEU A 150 -12.88 -0.96 -6.24
N SER A 151 -13.02 -0.02 -7.17
CA SER A 151 -14.14 0.91 -7.20
C SER A 151 -15.49 0.24 -7.53
N GLN A 152 -15.45 -0.96 -8.11
CA GLN A 152 -16.65 -1.76 -8.43
C GLN A 152 -17.17 -2.56 -7.22
N ILE A 153 -16.37 -2.71 -6.17
CA ILE A 153 -16.75 -3.47 -4.97
C ILE A 153 -17.72 -2.65 -4.11
N PRO A 154 -18.92 -3.17 -3.79
CA PRO A 154 -19.92 -2.43 -3.06
C PRO A 154 -19.42 -1.94 -1.69
N GLY A 155 -19.59 -0.64 -1.43
CA GLY A 155 -19.22 -0.03 -0.15
C GLY A 155 -17.72 0.08 0.13
N MET A 156 -16.87 -0.22 -0.83
CA MET A 156 -15.42 -0.06 -0.71
C MET A 156 -15.04 1.42 -0.61
N THR A 157 -14.30 1.77 0.45
CA THR A 157 -13.60 3.05 0.53
C THR A 157 -12.19 2.89 -0.01
N VAL A 158 -11.81 3.70 -1.00
CA VAL A 158 -10.47 3.66 -1.59
C VAL A 158 -9.70 4.92 -1.22
N LEU A 159 -8.54 4.75 -0.59
CA LEU A 159 -7.62 5.82 -0.20
C LEU A 159 -6.32 5.68 -1.00
N SER A 160 -5.80 6.79 -1.49
CA SER A 160 -4.56 6.83 -2.29
C SER A 160 -3.65 7.93 -1.78
N PRO A 161 -2.71 7.64 -0.87
CA PRO A 161 -1.79 8.63 -0.34
C PRO A 161 -0.80 9.14 -1.39
N ALA A 162 -0.49 10.42 -1.33
CA ALA A 162 0.49 11.10 -2.19
C ALA A 162 1.88 11.17 -1.55
N SER A 163 1.96 11.08 -0.22
CA SER A 163 3.18 11.21 0.58
C SER A 163 3.23 10.16 1.70
N PHE A 164 4.38 10.05 2.36
CA PHE A 164 4.50 9.22 3.55
C PHE A 164 3.64 9.72 4.71
N ALA A 165 3.49 11.03 4.83
CA ALA A 165 2.62 11.63 5.85
C ALA A 165 1.15 11.25 5.62
N GLU A 166 0.67 11.34 4.39
CA GLU A 166 -0.68 10.91 4.02
C GLU A 166 -0.88 9.40 4.20
N LEU A 167 0.11 8.57 3.86
CA LEU A 167 0.00 7.12 4.09
C LEU A 167 -0.23 6.82 5.57
N ARG A 168 0.55 7.43 6.48
CA ARG A 168 0.36 7.25 7.93
C ARG A 168 -1.03 7.67 8.37
N GLN A 169 -1.47 8.85 7.96
CA GLN A 169 -2.78 9.38 8.32
C GLN A 169 -3.92 8.50 7.76
N MET A 170 -3.86 8.15 6.47
CA MET A 170 -4.88 7.35 5.82
C MET A 170 -4.95 5.93 6.39
N LEU A 171 -3.81 5.33 6.73
CA LEU A 171 -3.78 4.02 7.38
C LEU A 171 -4.39 4.06 8.78
N ARG A 172 -4.05 5.05 9.60
CA ARG A 172 -4.67 5.25 10.92
C ARG A 172 -6.18 5.42 10.81
N ARG A 173 -6.61 6.27 9.89
CA ARG A 173 -8.03 6.48 9.61
C ARG A 173 -8.73 5.20 9.15
N ALA A 174 -8.10 4.44 8.24
CA ALA A 174 -8.62 3.16 7.75
C ALA A 174 -8.80 2.14 8.87
N VAL A 175 -7.83 2.05 9.80
CA VAL A 175 -7.81 1.05 10.88
C VAL A 175 -8.70 1.44 12.06
N LEU A 176 -8.70 2.73 12.45
CA LEU A 176 -9.29 3.18 13.71
C LEU A 176 -10.65 3.90 13.58
N GLU A 177 -10.95 4.49 12.42
CA GLU A 177 -12.08 5.40 12.29
C GLU A 177 -13.14 4.95 11.27
N LEU A 178 -12.70 4.36 10.15
CA LEU A 178 -13.60 3.93 9.09
C LEU A 178 -14.26 2.60 9.45
N THR A 179 -15.33 2.30 8.75
CA THR A 179 -16.08 1.04 8.87
C THR A 179 -16.33 0.45 7.49
N GLY A 180 -16.60 -0.85 7.43
CA GLY A 180 -16.76 -1.57 6.17
C GLY A 180 -15.40 -1.82 5.46
N PRO A 181 -15.41 -2.21 4.19
CA PRO A 181 -14.20 -2.53 3.45
C PRO A 181 -13.44 -1.26 3.06
N VAL A 182 -12.13 -1.24 3.34
CA VAL A 182 -11.25 -0.10 3.04
C VAL A 182 -10.02 -0.58 2.30
N ALA A 183 -9.65 0.09 1.22
CA ALA A 183 -8.39 -0.13 0.52
C ALA A 183 -7.50 1.13 0.62
N VAL A 184 -6.30 0.96 1.15
CA VAL A 184 -5.23 1.98 1.12
C VAL A 184 -4.23 1.52 0.07
N ARG A 185 -4.14 2.25 -1.06
CA ARG A 185 -3.34 1.85 -2.20
C ARG A 185 -2.18 2.82 -2.42
N TYR A 186 -0.97 2.29 -2.46
CA TYR A 186 0.25 3.07 -2.59
C TYR A 186 1.23 2.43 -3.59
N PRO A 187 2.14 3.24 -4.19
CA PRO A 187 3.06 2.76 -5.21
C PRO A 187 4.26 2.04 -4.59
N ARG A 188 5.03 1.36 -5.43
CA ARG A 188 6.39 0.95 -5.10
C ARG A 188 7.33 2.16 -5.08
N GLY A 189 8.28 2.18 -4.13
CA GLY A 189 9.33 3.19 -4.05
C GLY A 189 9.04 4.30 -3.06
N GLY A 190 9.80 5.39 -3.17
CA GLY A 190 9.73 6.55 -2.26
C GLY A 190 8.68 7.57 -2.67
N GLU A 191 8.46 8.55 -1.80
CA GLU A 191 7.65 9.73 -2.13
C GLU A 191 8.38 10.66 -3.08
N GLY A 192 7.61 11.49 -3.79
CA GLY A 192 8.11 12.51 -4.69
C GLY A 192 8.42 13.83 -4.01
N ALA A 193 8.33 14.92 -4.78
CA ALA A 193 8.55 16.28 -4.27
C ALA A 193 7.43 16.75 -3.34
N TYR A 194 6.21 16.25 -3.53
CA TYR A 194 5.08 16.53 -2.66
C TYR A 194 5.19 15.68 -1.38
N GLN A 195 5.30 16.34 -0.23
CA GLN A 195 5.48 15.69 1.07
C GLN A 195 4.46 16.15 2.12
N ASP A 196 3.54 17.02 1.73
CA ASP A 196 2.50 17.53 2.59
C ASP A 196 1.43 16.47 2.88
N CYS A 197 0.54 16.80 3.80
CA CYS A 197 -0.61 16.01 4.16
C CYS A 197 -1.89 16.85 4.04
N CYS A 198 -2.80 16.43 3.16
CA CYS A 198 -4.04 17.15 2.88
C CYS A 198 -5.12 17.03 3.96
N GLY A 199 -4.87 16.31 5.04
CA GLY A 199 -5.86 16.08 6.08
C GLY A 199 -7.02 15.18 5.62
N ASN A 200 -8.21 15.43 6.16
CA ASN A 200 -9.41 14.61 5.89
C ASN A 200 -10.38 15.26 4.90
N GLU A 201 -9.96 16.29 4.18
CA GLU A 201 -10.81 16.99 3.21
C GLU A 201 -11.05 16.15 1.96
N THR A 202 -12.23 16.31 1.35
CA THR A 202 -12.58 15.62 0.09
C THR A 202 -11.73 16.12 -1.07
N PHE A 203 -11.45 17.43 -1.10
CA PHE A 203 -10.59 18.08 -2.07
C PHE A 203 -9.72 19.12 -1.37
N THR A 204 -8.46 19.15 -1.70
CA THR A 204 -7.53 20.17 -1.22
C THR A 204 -6.95 20.93 -2.39
N GLN A 205 -7.03 22.24 -2.34
CA GLN A 205 -6.38 23.10 -3.33
C GLN A 205 -4.91 23.28 -2.96
N VAL A 206 -4.01 22.73 -3.77
CA VAL A 206 -2.56 22.74 -3.53
C VAL A 206 -1.89 24.02 -4.01
N ARG A 207 -2.42 24.64 -5.08
CA ARG A 207 -1.94 25.94 -5.59
C ARG A 207 -3.10 26.79 -6.13
N PRO A 208 -3.00 28.12 -6.07
CA PRO A 208 -3.95 29.01 -6.71
C PRO A 208 -3.74 29.02 -8.22
N GLY A 209 -4.80 29.35 -9.00
CA GLY A 209 -4.77 29.54 -10.43
C GLY A 209 -6.18 29.79 -10.95
N ALA A 210 -6.30 30.39 -12.16
CA ALA A 210 -7.58 30.82 -12.72
C ALA A 210 -7.89 30.27 -14.11
N ASP A 211 -6.88 29.92 -14.92
CA ASP A 211 -7.08 29.55 -16.32
C ASP A 211 -7.53 28.10 -16.50
N CYS A 212 -6.97 27.19 -15.71
CA CYS A 212 -7.41 25.80 -15.73
C CYS A 212 -7.26 25.13 -14.35
N THR A 213 -7.92 23.98 -14.20
CA THR A 213 -7.85 23.16 -12.98
C THR A 213 -7.34 21.77 -13.33
N ILE A 214 -6.32 21.30 -12.63
CA ILE A 214 -5.85 19.91 -12.70
C ILE A 214 -6.38 19.19 -11.47
N LEU A 215 -7.22 18.18 -11.67
CA LEU A 215 -7.68 17.28 -10.61
C LEU A 215 -6.83 16.01 -10.64
N THR A 216 -6.26 15.67 -9.50
CA THR A 216 -5.40 14.49 -9.36
C THR A 216 -5.57 13.84 -7.99
N TYR A 217 -5.01 12.66 -7.80
CA TYR A 217 -4.98 11.95 -6.51
C TYR A 217 -3.71 11.10 -6.39
N GLY A 218 -3.32 10.79 -5.14
CA GLY A 218 -2.15 9.98 -4.86
C GLY A 218 -0.88 10.59 -5.43
N VAL A 219 0.09 9.76 -5.73
CA VAL A 219 1.43 10.20 -6.18
C VAL A 219 1.45 10.95 -7.51
N LEU A 220 0.36 10.88 -8.30
CA LEU A 220 0.24 11.65 -9.55
C LEU A 220 0.22 13.17 -9.31
N ILE A 221 0.07 13.64 -8.08
CA ILE A 221 0.22 15.05 -7.74
C ILE A 221 1.60 15.59 -8.15
N ASN A 222 2.63 14.77 -8.11
CA ASN A 222 3.98 15.19 -8.52
C ASN A 222 4.04 15.55 -10.02
N GLU A 223 3.39 14.75 -10.87
CA GLU A 223 3.26 15.01 -12.29
C GLU A 223 2.36 16.22 -12.56
N ALA A 224 1.27 16.37 -11.81
CA ALA A 224 0.38 17.50 -11.89
C ALA A 224 1.09 18.83 -11.55
N LEU A 225 1.91 18.82 -10.48
CA LEU A 225 2.71 19.98 -10.08
C LEU A 225 3.78 20.33 -11.13
N ALA A 226 4.42 19.34 -11.73
CA ALA A 226 5.38 19.54 -12.80
C ALA A 226 4.70 20.15 -14.05
N ALA A 227 3.54 19.60 -14.45
CA ALA A 227 2.75 20.12 -15.56
C ALA A 227 2.28 21.56 -15.30
N ALA A 228 1.82 21.87 -14.09
CA ALA A 228 1.42 23.21 -13.70
C ALA A 228 2.60 24.20 -13.71
N GLY A 229 3.82 23.74 -13.39
CA GLY A 229 5.04 24.53 -13.55
C GLY A 229 5.31 24.90 -15.01
N LEU A 230 5.24 23.94 -15.92
CA LEU A 230 5.42 24.17 -17.37
C LEU A 230 4.36 25.11 -17.95
N LEU A 231 3.10 24.97 -17.51
CA LEU A 231 2.02 25.88 -17.92
C LEU A 231 2.26 27.30 -17.42
N HIS A 232 2.75 27.47 -16.21
CA HIS A 232 3.09 28.78 -15.66
C HIS A 232 4.22 29.45 -16.46
N GLU A 233 5.28 28.71 -16.81
CA GLU A 233 6.36 29.21 -17.67
C GLU A 233 5.84 29.64 -19.05
N ALA A 234 4.76 29.03 -19.56
CA ALA A 234 4.09 29.39 -20.79
C ALA A 234 3.05 30.52 -20.62
N GLY A 235 2.92 31.10 -19.41
CA GLY A 235 2.01 32.24 -19.14
C GLY A 235 0.61 31.85 -18.70
N GLY A 236 0.36 30.58 -18.34
CA GLY A 236 -0.92 30.08 -17.81
C GLY A 236 -0.94 29.96 -16.31
N GLU A 237 -2.09 30.18 -15.68
CA GLU A 237 -2.31 30.04 -14.23
C GLU A 237 -3.18 28.81 -13.94
N THR A 238 -2.57 27.79 -13.30
CA THR A 238 -3.19 26.48 -13.03
C THR A 238 -3.43 26.28 -11.54
N ARG A 239 -4.60 25.81 -11.14
CA ARG A 239 -4.92 25.36 -9.80
C ARG A 239 -5.18 23.86 -9.75
#